data_f6f44baef7abb0a42f58913e4b80f8bf
#
_entry.id   f6f44baef7abb0a42f58913e4b80f8bf
#
_cell.length_a   1.000
_cell.length_b   1.000
_cell.length_c   1.000
_cell.angle_alpha   90.00
_cell.angle_beta   90.00
_cell.angle_gamma   90.00
#
_symmetry.space_group_name_H-M   'P 1'
#
loop_
_entity.id
_entity.type
_entity.pdbx_description
1 polymer ?
#
loop_
_entity_poly.entity_id
_entity_poly.type
_entity_poly.pdbx_seq_one_letter_code
_entity_poly.pdbx_strand_id
1 'polypeptide(L)'
;MTTKFLYWHWEEFYDKKQIKTIHDLIQDKSYTKEDPDLAASPYEDGTPRKVVDTQLVNYREIEYAIRGIIDEAYTICLTQFGYTAKLPTNDDLHYNTYTSRKKSRYDYHIDEARENTHDYKLTLLINLSPKEYEGGDFYLFSSGNMMIPELKKPGSAI
;
A
#
# COMPACT_ATOMS: atom_id res chain seq x y z
N MET A 1 -17.77 -7.20 -18.71
CA MET A 1 -17.56 -5.75 -18.51
C MET A 1 -16.08 -5.46 -18.74
N THR A 2 -15.74 -4.54 -19.61
CA THR A 2 -14.34 -4.15 -19.80
C THR A 2 -14.04 -3.06 -18.77
N THR A 3 -13.12 -3.34 -17.85
CA THR A 3 -12.66 -2.34 -16.88
C THR A 3 -12.04 -1.17 -17.65
N LYS A 4 -12.55 0.03 -17.44
CA LYS A 4 -12.07 1.23 -18.15
C LYS A 4 -10.76 1.77 -17.57
N PHE A 5 -10.44 1.41 -16.32
CA PHE A 5 -9.33 1.97 -15.55
C PHE A 5 -8.49 0.83 -14.98
N LEU A 6 -7.17 1.01 -15.01
CA LEU A 6 -6.22 0.12 -14.33
C LEU A 6 -6.03 0.50 -12.88
N TYR A 7 -6.22 1.77 -12.56
CA TYR A 7 -6.10 2.33 -11.23
C TYR A 7 -7.00 3.55 -11.07
N TRP A 8 -7.18 3.97 -9.84
CA TRP A 8 -7.79 5.23 -9.43
C TRP A 8 -6.84 5.94 -8.49
N HIS A 9 -6.87 7.25 -8.40
CA HIS A 9 -6.01 7.99 -7.49
C HIS A 9 -6.73 9.13 -6.80
N TRP A 10 -6.22 9.49 -5.64
CA TRP A 10 -6.62 10.66 -4.86
C TRP A 10 -5.37 11.51 -4.60
N GLU A 11 -5.37 12.75 -5.07
CA GLU A 11 -4.30 13.69 -4.76
C GLU A 11 -4.52 14.28 -3.38
N GLU A 12 -3.47 14.23 -2.53
CA GLU A 12 -3.46 14.89 -1.21
C GLU A 12 -4.73 14.59 -0.39
N PHE A 13 -5.20 13.35 -0.38
CA PHE A 13 -6.35 12.91 0.43
C PHE A 13 -6.13 13.23 1.91
N TYR A 14 -4.89 13.08 2.37
CA TYR A 14 -4.46 13.43 3.72
C TYR A 14 -3.59 14.68 3.71
N ASP A 15 -3.91 15.63 4.57
CA ASP A 15 -3.04 16.76 4.86
C ASP A 15 -1.88 16.36 5.80
N LYS A 16 -0.92 17.28 5.99
CA LYS A 16 0.27 17.03 6.85
C LYS A 16 -0.10 16.70 8.29
N LYS A 17 -1.18 17.27 8.81
CA LYS A 17 -1.64 17.03 10.18
C LYS A 17 -2.21 15.63 10.32
N GLN A 18 -3.00 15.20 9.34
CA GLN A 18 -3.57 13.86 9.29
C GLN A 18 -2.50 12.80 9.13
N ILE A 19 -1.51 13.03 8.23
CA ILE A 19 -0.34 12.16 8.08
C ILE A 19 0.38 12.01 9.43
N LYS A 20 0.64 13.14 10.10
CA LYS A 20 1.28 13.11 11.42
C LYS A 20 0.46 12.31 12.43
N THR A 21 -0.85 12.49 12.45
CA THR A 21 -1.74 11.73 13.34
C THR A 21 -1.63 10.22 13.09
N ILE A 22 -1.64 9.79 11.82
CA ILE A 22 -1.47 8.38 11.46
C ILE A 22 -0.10 7.86 11.92
N HIS A 23 0.97 8.62 11.71
CA HIS A 23 2.29 8.25 12.21
C HIS A 23 2.34 8.10 13.73
N ASP A 24 1.80 9.07 14.47
CA ASP A 24 1.78 9.05 15.94
C ASP A 24 1.06 7.78 16.45
N LEU A 25 -0.05 7.41 15.82
CA LEU A 25 -0.78 6.19 16.13
C LEU A 25 0.03 4.92 15.89
N ILE A 26 0.79 4.90 14.79
CA ILE A 26 1.62 3.76 14.43
C ILE A 26 2.84 3.68 15.36
N GLN A 27 3.48 4.80 15.69
CA GLN A 27 4.70 4.82 16.51
C GLN A 27 4.45 4.53 17.99
N ASP A 28 3.27 4.82 18.50
CA ASP A 28 2.93 4.64 19.94
C ASP A 28 2.72 3.17 20.33
N LYS A 29 2.85 2.26 19.38
CA LYS A 29 2.58 0.83 19.56
C LYS A 29 3.77 -0.03 19.12
N SER A 30 3.97 -1.12 19.83
CA SER A 30 4.94 -2.15 19.42
C SER A 30 4.30 -3.08 18.39
N TYR A 31 4.53 -2.82 17.11
CA TYR A 31 4.04 -3.69 16.07
C TYR A 31 4.95 -4.88 15.79
N THR A 32 4.34 -5.98 15.38
CA THR A 32 5.06 -7.14 14.90
C THR A 32 5.73 -6.77 13.56
N LYS A 33 7.01 -7.06 13.42
CA LYS A 33 7.66 -6.98 12.12
C LYS A 33 7.12 -8.09 11.23
N GLU A 34 7.03 -7.80 9.92
CA GLU A 34 6.72 -8.85 8.95
C GLU A 34 7.73 -9.99 9.10
N ASP A 35 7.23 -11.22 9.15
CA ASP A 35 8.08 -12.41 9.19
C ASP A 35 8.92 -12.46 7.89
N PRO A 36 10.25 -12.53 7.98
CA PRO A 36 11.10 -12.66 6.79
C PRO A 36 10.70 -13.85 5.88
N ASP A 37 10.19 -14.93 6.47
CA ASP A 37 9.74 -16.11 5.72
C ASP A 37 8.44 -15.86 4.95
N LEU A 38 7.69 -14.82 5.32
CA LEU A 38 6.52 -14.33 4.60
C LEU A 38 6.86 -13.23 3.59
N ALA A 39 8.10 -12.78 3.56
CA ALA A 39 8.57 -11.84 2.56
C ALA A 39 8.53 -12.46 1.14
N ALA A 40 8.54 -11.61 0.11
CA ALA A 40 8.59 -12.06 -1.26
C ALA A 40 9.81 -12.98 -1.49
N SER A 41 9.59 -14.15 -2.08
CA SER A 41 10.66 -15.09 -2.40
C SER A 41 11.77 -14.40 -3.21
N PRO A 42 13.06 -14.64 -2.89
CA PRO A 42 14.16 -14.04 -3.64
C PRO A 42 14.19 -14.54 -5.08
N TYR A 43 15.00 -13.90 -5.92
CA TYR A 43 15.35 -14.41 -7.24
C TYR A 43 16.19 -15.69 -7.12
N GLU A 44 16.35 -16.43 -8.22
CA GLU A 44 17.14 -17.67 -8.27
C GLU A 44 18.60 -17.49 -7.84
N ASP A 45 19.17 -16.29 -8.06
CA ASP A 45 20.52 -15.91 -7.66
C ASP A 45 20.62 -15.49 -6.17
N GLY A 46 19.53 -15.58 -5.41
CA GLY A 46 19.45 -15.18 -4.02
C GLY A 46 19.24 -13.68 -3.79
N THR A 47 19.12 -12.87 -4.84
CA THR A 47 18.88 -11.43 -4.69
C THR A 47 17.47 -11.19 -4.14
N PRO A 48 17.31 -10.41 -3.05
CA PRO A 48 16.00 -10.16 -2.47
C PRO A 48 15.17 -9.25 -3.39
N ARG A 49 13.91 -9.62 -3.63
CA ARG A 49 12.93 -8.80 -4.39
C ARG A 49 12.37 -7.64 -3.56
N LYS A 50 12.35 -7.80 -2.25
CA LYS A 50 11.82 -6.82 -1.31
C LYS A 50 12.93 -6.41 -0.34
N VAL A 51 13.31 -5.14 -0.35
CA VAL A 51 14.26 -4.53 0.59
C VAL A 51 13.57 -3.33 1.21
N VAL A 52 12.71 -3.58 2.18
CA VAL A 52 11.90 -2.55 2.84
C VAL A 52 11.67 -2.94 4.30
N ASP A 53 11.58 -1.97 5.19
CA ASP A 53 11.15 -2.22 6.56
C ASP A 53 9.63 -2.24 6.60
N THR A 54 9.05 -3.41 6.86
CA THR A 54 7.61 -3.60 6.97
C THR A 54 7.21 -3.82 8.42
N GLN A 55 6.22 -3.07 8.89
CA GLN A 55 5.53 -3.29 10.16
C GLN A 55 4.09 -3.69 9.85
N LEU A 56 3.59 -4.69 10.59
CA LEU A 56 2.19 -5.09 10.50
C LEU A 56 1.39 -4.27 11.49
N VAL A 57 0.40 -3.57 11.00
CA VAL A 57 -0.47 -2.67 11.78
C VAL A 57 -1.88 -3.20 11.70
N ASN A 58 -2.46 -3.58 12.83
CA ASN A 58 -3.83 -4.06 12.80
C ASN A 58 -4.81 -2.93 12.43
N TYR A 59 -5.67 -3.20 11.44
CA TYR A 59 -6.62 -2.23 10.93
C TYR A 59 -7.44 -1.54 12.03
N ARG A 60 -7.96 -2.30 13.01
CA ARG A 60 -8.80 -1.74 14.08
C ARG A 60 -8.10 -0.67 14.91
N GLU A 61 -6.79 -0.71 14.97
CA GLU A 61 -6.02 0.22 15.79
C GLU A 61 -5.91 1.61 15.17
N ILE A 62 -6.01 1.68 13.84
CA ILE A 62 -5.92 2.94 13.09
C ILE A 62 -7.17 3.23 12.24
N GLU A 63 -8.21 2.39 12.38
CA GLU A 63 -9.45 2.47 11.58
C GLU A 63 -9.99 3.89 11.49
N TYR A 64 -10.13 4.58 12.62
CA TYR A 64 -10.72 5.90 12.63
C TYR A 64 -9.92 6.94 11.82
N ALA A 65 -8.63 6.72 11.61
CA ALA A 65 -7.77 7.64 10.86
C ALA A 65 -7.76 7.34 9.34
N ILE A 66 -8.07 6.09 8.94
CA ILE A 66 -7.99 5.67 7.54
C ILE A 66 -9.34 5.22 6.95
N ARG A 67 -10.40 5.14 7.77
CA ARG A 67 -11.71 4.67 7.34
C ARG A 67 -12.25 5.43 6.12
N GLY A 68 -12.05 6.75 6.07
CA GLY A 68 -12.55 7.58 4.96
C GLY A 68 -12.02 7.14 3.61
N ILE A 69 -10.72 6.94 3.47
CA ILE A 69 -10.13 6.48 2.20
C ILE A 69 -10.56 5.05 1.85
N ILE A 70 -10.73 4.19 2.85
CA ILE A 70 -11.17 2.81 2.63
C ILE A 70 -12.61 2.78 2.11
N ASP A 71 -13.51 3.57 2.67
CA ASP A 71 -14.90 3.67 2.22
C ASP A 71 -14.99 4.24 0.79
N GLU A 72 -14.15 5.23 0.45
CA GLU A 72 -14.06 5.74 -0.91
C GLU A 72 -13.49 4.70 -1.87
N ALA A 73 -12.40 4.02 -1.51
CA ALA A 73 -11.82 2.96 -2.34
C ALA A 73 -12.81 1.82 -2.57
N TYR A 74 -13.60 1.45 -1.57
CA TYR A 74 -14.68 0.48 -1.71
C TYR A 74 -15.75 0.96 -2.71
N THR A 75 -16.13 2.22 -2.62
CA THR A 75 -17.10 2.82 -3.55
C THR A 75 -16.58 2.81 -4.99
N ILE A 76 -15.31 3.15 -5.20
CA ILE A 76 -14.65 3.09 -6.51
C ILE A 76 -14.57 1.65 -7.00
N CYS A 77 -14.24 0.71 -6.13
CA CYS A 77 -14.21 -0.72 -6.47
C CYS A 77 -15.55 -1.18 -7.06
N LEU A 78 -16.65 -0.82 -6.43
CA LEU A 78 -18.00 -1.16 -6.88
C LEU A 78 -18.39 -0.43 -8.18
N THR A 79 -18.16 0.89 -8.23
CA THR A 79 -18.75 1.74 -9.27
C THR A 79 -17.89 1.86 -10.52
N GLN A 80 -16.57 1.83 -10.39
CA GLN A 80 -15.63 2.04 -11.49
C GLN A 80 -14.99 0.73 -11.95
N PHE A 81 -14.62 -0.15 -11.04
CA PHE A 81 -14.01 -1.43 -11.40
C PHE A 81 -15.02 -2.58 -11.52
N GLY A 82 -16.21 -2.44 -10.92
CA GLY A 82 -17.29 -3.42 -11.03
C GLY A 82 -17.06 -4.68 -10.16
N TYR A 83 -16.24 -4.58 -9.12
CA TYR A 83 -15.99 -5.66 -8.17
C TYR A 83 -16.64 -5.37 -6.82
N THR A 84 -17.07 -6.43 -6.13
CA THR A 84 -17.41 -6.38 -4.72
C THR A 84 -16.20 -6.83 -3.91
N ALA A 85 -15.71 -5.97 -3.03
CA ALA A 85 -14.63 -6.29 -2.11
C ALA A 85 -15.18 -6.47 -0.69
N LYS A 86 -14.50 -7.26 0.13
CA LYS A 86 -14.74 -7.29 1.57
C LYS A 86 -13.89 -6.19 2.21
N LEU A 87 -14.51 -5.37 3.05
CA LEU A 87 -13.79 -4.38 3.83
C LEU A 87 -12.91 -5.07 4.89
N PRO A 88 -11.74 -4.50 5.20
CA PRO A 88 -10.92 -5.00 6.30
C PRO A 88 -11.69 -4.88 7.63
N THR A 89 -11.53 -5.85 8.50
CA THR A 89 -12.18 -5.88 9.82
C THR A 89 -11.18 -6.08 10.95
N ASN A 90 -10.23 -6.97 10.77
CA ASN A 90 -9.19 -7.29 11.74
C ASN A 90 -7.91 -7.72 11.00
N ASP A 91 -7.74 -7.22 9.79
CA ASP A 91 -6.63 -7.55 8.93
C ASP A 91 -5.40 -6.72 9.32
N ASP A 92 -4.22 -7.27 9.08
CA ASP A 92 -2.99 -6.54 9.26
C ASP A 92 -2.64 -5.77 7.98
N LEU A 93 -2.36 -4.49 8.15
CA LEU A 93 -1.94 -3.59 7.10
C LEU A 93 -0.41 -3.50 7.08
N HIS A 94 0.15 -3.43 5.90
CA HIS A 94 1.60 -3.28 5.73
C HIS A 94 1.99 -1.80 5.78
N TYR A 95 2.67 -1.40 6.85
CA TYR A 95 3.32 -0.10 6.93
C TYR A 95 4.77 -0.22 6.48
N ASN A 96 5.03 0.20 5.25
CA ASN A 96 6.33 0.06 4.59
C ASN A 96 7.17 1.33 4.70
N THR A 97 8.39 1.21 5.20
CA THR A 97 9.35 2.31 5.27
C THR A 97 10.50 2.11 4.28
N TYR A 98 10.55 3.00 3.30
CA TYR A 98 11.61 3.03 2.28
C TYR A 98 12.67 4.06 2.65
N THR A 99 13.95 3.68 2.58
CA THR A 99 15.06 4.58 2.88
C THR A 99 16.18 4.47 1.84
N SER A 100 16.76 5.61 1.46
CA SER A 100 17.90 5.65 0.53
C SER A 100 19.13 4.94 1.10
N ARG A 101 19.34 4.99 2.43
CA ARG A 101 20.45 4.32 3.10
C ARG A 101 20.45 2.81 2.86
N LYS A 102 19.27 2.18 2.83
CA LYS A 102 19.11 0.74 2.57
C LYS A 102 18.97 0.42 1.09
N LYS A 103 18.94 1.43 0.23
CA LYS A 103 18.56 1.28 -1.19
C LYS A 103 17.25 0.52 -1.31
N SER A 104 16.28 0.91 -0.46
CA SER A 104 15.00 0.20 -0.34
C SER A 104 14.26 0.16 -1.67
N ARG A 105 13.73 -1.02 -1.98
CA ARG A 105 12.94 -1.29 -3.17
C ARG A 105 11.97 -2.42 -2.92
N TYR A 106 10.97 -2.49 -3.76
CA TYR A 106 10.10 -3.64 -3.90
C TYR A 106 9.88 -3.85 -5.40
N ASP A 107 10.40 -4.95 -5.91
CA ASP A 107 10.35 -5.25 -7.33
C ASP A 107 8.93 -5.63 -7.77
N TYR A 108 8.68 -5.69 -9.07
CA TYR A 108 7.38 -6.07 -9.61
C TYR A 108 6.90 -7.39 -9.04
N HIS A 109 5.67 -7.40 -8.59
CA HIS A 109 4.98 -8.56 -8.04
C HIS A 109 3.48 -8.42 -8.29
N ILE A 110 2.76 -9.49 -8.05
CA ILE A 110 1.30 -9.51 -7.99
C ILE A 110 0.92 -9.74 -6.53
N ASP A 111 -0.04 -8.96 -6.04
CA ASP A 111 -0.61 -9.18 -4.72
C ASP A 111 -1.52 -10.39 -4.79
N GLU A 112 -0.98 -11.55 -4.42
CA GLU A 112 -1.70 -12.82 -4.41
C GLU A 112 -1.97 -13.27 -2.99
N ALA A 113 -3.14 -13.88 -2.80
CA ALA A 113 -3.40 -14.60 -1.57
C ALA A 113 -2.51 -15.83 -1.49
N ARG A 114 -1.85 -16.03 -0.37
CA ARG A 114 -1.17 -17.29 -0.08
C ARG A 114 -2.22 -18.34 0.33
N GLU A 115 -2.07 -19.55 -0.18
CA GLU A 115 -2.81 -20.74 0.26
C GLU A 115 -4.36 -20.66 0.19
N ASN A 116 -4.91 -20.14 -0.90
CA ASN A 116 -6.37 -20.16 -1.19
C ASN A 116 -7.28 -19.49 -0.15
N THR A 117 -6.76 -18.61 0.71
CA THR A 117 -7.55 -18.02 1.78
C THR A 117 -8.26 -16.73 1.40
N HIS A 118 -7.66 -15.93 0.51
CA HIS A 118 -8.20 -14.64 0.10
C HIS A 118 -7.93 -14.36 -1.38
N ASP A 119 -8.91 -13.76 -2.03
CA ASP A 119 -8.80 -13.28 -3.42
C ASP A 119 -8.78 -11.76 -3.37
N TYR A 120 -7.60 -11.16 -3.41
CA TYR A 120 -7.44 -9.70 -3.42
C TYR A 120 -8.01 -9.12 -4.72
N LYS A 121 -8.99 -8.26 -4.60
CA LYS A 121 -9.64 -7.56 -5.72
C LYS A 121 -9.14 -6.14 -5.88
N LEU A 122 -8.62 -5.56 -4.84
CA LEU A 122 -8.15 -4.19 -4.79
C LEU A 122 -6.95 -4.09 -3.84
N THR A 123 -5.92 -3.41 -4.28
CA THR A 123 -4.82 -2.95 -3.41
C THR A 123 -4.92 -1.45 -3.26
N LEU A 124 -4.92 -0.96 -2.04
CA LEU A 124 -4.90 0.47 -1.72
C LEU A 124 -3.53 0.84 -1.15
N LEU A 125 -2.84 1.74 -1.82
CA LEU A 125 -1.57 2.30 -1.35
C LEU A 125 -1.79 3.76 -0.93
N ILE A 126 -1.27 4.13 0.24
CA ILE A 126 -1.35 5.48 0.77
C ILE A 126 0.06 5.99 1.01
N ASN A 127 0.43 7.12 0.41
CA ASN A 127 1.71 7.77 0.65
C ASN A 127 1.66 8.58 1.94
N LEU A 128 2.19 8.02 3.01
CA LEU A 128 2.28 8.66 4.33
C LEU A 128 3.61 9.36 4.57
N SER A 129 4.38 9.68 3.54
CA SER A 129 5.64 10.41 3.72
C SER A 129 5.40 11.77 4.41
N PRO A 130 6.21 12.12 5.44
CA PRO A 130 6.01 13.38 6.16
C PRO A 130 6.41 14.62 5.36
N LYS A 131 7.13 14.41 4.25
CA LYS A 131 7.63 15.45 3.34
C LYS A 131 7.85 14.89 1.95
N GLU A 132 8.02 15.78 0.98
CA GLU A 132 8.46 15.42 -0.36
C GLU A 132 9.83 14.72 -0.35
N TYR A 133 10.07 13.86 -1.32
CA TYR A 133 11.27 13.03 -1.44
C TYR A 133 11.63 12.79 -2.91
N GLU A 134 12.88 12.44 -3.15
CA GLU A 134 13.37 12.01 -4.46
C GLU A 134 13.49 10.49 -4.51
N GLY A 135 13.35 9.91 -5.72
CA GLY A 135 13.35 8.45 -5.91
C GLY A 135 12.09 7.78 -5.36
N GLY A 136 12.06 6.46 -5.29
CA GLY A 136 10.90 5.70 -4.79
C GLY A 136 9.67 5.82 -5.68
N ASP A 137 9.87 5.89 -6.99
CA ASP A 137 8.78 5.99 -7.96
C ASP A 137 7.99 4.67 -8.00
N PHE A 138 6.68 4.79 -8.10
CA PHE A 138 5.79 3.64 -8.19
C PHE A 138 5.45 3.37 -9.66
N TYR A 139 5.46 2.09 -10.00
CA TYR A 139 5.17 1.63 -11.36
C TYR A 139 4.09 0.54 -11.35
N LEU A 140 3.16 0.62 -12.28
CA LEU A 140 2.29 -0.47 -12.65
C LEU A 140 2.80 -1.11 -13.95
N PHE A 141 2.66 -2.43 -14.05
CA PHE A 141 2.94 -3.17 -15.27
C PHE A 141 1.63 -3.66 -15.89
N SER A 142 1.38 -3.23 -17.12
CA SER A 142 0.25 -3.70 -17.92
C SER A 142 0.75 -4.11 -19.31
N SER A 143 0.63 -3.28 -20.31
CA SER A 143 1.25 -3.46 -21.64
C SER A 143 2.69 -2.94 -21.69
N GLY A 144 3.23 -2.50 -20.58
CA GLY A 144 4.57 -1.92 -20.36
C GLY A 144 4.64 -1.29 -18.98
N ASN A 145 5.81 -0.77 -18.64
CA ASN A 145 6.03 -0.05 -17.39
C ASN A 145 5.34 1.32 -17.46
N MET A 146 4.45 1.57 -16.53
CA MET A 146 3.77 2.84 -16.38
C MET A 146 4.08 3.44 -15.02
N MET A 147 4.81 4.54 -15.00
CA MET A 147 5.06 5.31 -13.79
C MET A 147 3.77 6.01 -13.35
N ILE A 148 3.50 6.00 -12.06
CA ILE A 148 2.33 6.65 -11.44
C ILE A 148 2.82 7.83 -10.60
N PRO A 149 2.98 9.01 -11.19
CA PRO A 149 3.51 10.19 -10.49
C PRO A 149 2.56 10.71 -9.42
N GLU A 150 1.26 10.41 -9.52
CA GLU A 150 0.23 10.85 -8.59
C GLU A 150 0.47 10.34 -7.17
N LEU A 151 1.03 9.13 -7.01
CA LEU A 151 1.36 8.59 -5.70
C LEU A 151 2.58 9.27 -5.04
N LYS A 152 3.33 10.11 -5.78
CA LYS A 152 4.55 10.76 -5.30
C LYS A 152 4.30 11.81 -4.22
N LYS A 153 3.16 12.49 -4.28
CA LYS A 153 2.80 13.52 -3.31
C LYS A 153 2.45 12.91 -1.94
N PRO A 154 3.01 13.45 -0.84
CA PRO A 154 2.57 13.06 0.50
C PRO A 154 1.06 13.24 0.68
N GLY A 155 0.40 12.24 1.25
CA GLY A 155 -1.04 12.23 1.45
C GLY A 155 -1.86 11.72 0.27
N SER A 156 -1.24 11.48 -0.88
CA SER A 156 -1.93 10.87 -2.02
C SER A 156 -2.13 9.37 -1.83
N ALA A 157 -3.10 8.82 -2.54
CA ALA A 157 -3.39 7.39 -2.55
C ALA A 157 -3.72 6.90 -3.96
N ILE A 158 -3.56 5.61 -4.17
CA ILE A 158 -3.89 4.91 -5.40
C ILE A 158 -4.58 3.59 -5.06
#